data_32b4e6292554f98fa782fa70c220e48f
#
_entry.id   32b4e6292554f98fa782fa70c220e48f
#
_cell.length_a   1.000
_cell.length_b   1.000
_cell.length_c   1.000
_cell.angle_alpha   90.00
_cell.angle_beta   90.00
_cell.angle_gamma   90.00
#
_symmetry.space_group_name_H-M   'P 1'
#
loop_
_entity.id
_entity.type
_entity.pdbx_description
1 polymer ?
#
loop_
_entity_poly.entity_id
_entity_poly.type
_entity_poly.pdbx_seq_one_letter_code
_entity_poly.pdbx_strand_id
1 'polypeptide(L)'
;RTLVIVPNKNLVTQTEEDYINCGLDVGVYFGDRKELGKTHTICTWQSLNILDKKSKDYDDVLTLAEFLDGVETLIVDEVHQAKAEVLKKLLTQNLKHTPIRWGLTGTIPKEDFEFQAILASLGQVIGKISAKELQDKGVLSNCHVNVVQLVDTPVHKNYQEELKYLVTNKDRVKYIGKMITSIKDTGNTLVLIDRIASGEKLQEEIQGSVFIKGDVKLADRKEQYDEIKEATNKCLIATYGVASVGINIPRIFNLILIEPGKSFVRVIQSIGRGVRKA
;
A
#
# COMPACT_ATOMS: atom_id res chain seq x y z
N ARG A 1 8.24 -9.69 24.22
CA ARG A 1 7.40 -8.68 23.56
C ARG A 1 7.67 -8.65 22.05
N THR A 2 6.62 -8.42 21.26
CA THR A 2 6.69 -8.34 19.79
C THR A 2 6.58 -6.89 19.33
N LEU A 3 7.49 -6.46 18.46
CA LEU A 3 7.43 -5.18 17.78
C LEU A 3 7.09 -5.40 16.29
N VAL A 4 6.06 -4.73 15.81
CA VAL A 4 5.62 -4.77 14.42
C VAL A 4 5.84 -3.42 13.77
N ILE A 5 6.68 -3.36 12.76
CA ILE A 5 6.97 -2.12 12.01
C ILE A 5 6.22 -2.17 10.68
N VAL A 6 5.36 -1.19 10.46
CA VAL A 6 4.61 -1.03 9.21
C VAL A 6 4.99 0.29 8.52
N PRO A 7 4.83 0.40 7.19
CA PRO A 7 5.36 1.54 6.44
C PRO A 7 4.61 2.86 6.65
N ASN A 8 3.34 2.84 7.06
CA ASN A 8 2.54 4.05 7.18
C ASN A 8 1.42 3.94 8.23
N LYS A 9 0.84 5.09 8.60
CA LYS A 9 -0.18 5.22 9.64
C LYS A 9 -1.45 4.40 9.38
N ASN A 10 -1.88 4.29 8.14
CA ASN A 10 -3.11 3.56 7.81
C ASN A 10 -2.94 2.06 8.03
N LEU A 11 -1.75 1.53 7.71
CA LEU A 11 -1.42 0.14 8.00
C LEU A 11 -1.30 -0.13 9.50
N VAL A 12 -0.89 0.85 10.31
CA VAL A 12 -0.93 0.69 11.78
C VAL A 12 -2.34 0.39 12.24
N THR A 13 -3.32 1.19 11.85
CA THR A 13 -4.72 1.01 12.27
C THR A 13 -5.30 -0.31 11.75
N GLN A 14 -5.04 -0.65 10.50
CA GLN A 14 -5.50 -1.91 9.92
C GLN A 14 -4.88 -3.12 10.63
N THR A 15 -3.56 -3.12 10.83
CA THR A 15 -2.87 -4.21 11.52
C THR A 15 -3.32 -4.33 12.97
N GLU A 16 -3.60 -3.22 13.64
CA GLU A 16 -4.18 -3.20 14.99
C GLU A 16 -5.53 -3.92 15.01
N GLU A 17 -6.45 -3.57 14.11
CA GLU A 17 -7.75 -4.22 13.98
C GLU A 17 -7.62 -5.72 13.71
N ASP A 18 -6.73 -6.11 12.79
CA ASP A 18 -6.49 -7.52 12.46
C ASP A 18 -5.95 -8.31 13.66
N TYR A 19 -5.02 -7.73 14.43
CA TYR A 19 -4.44 -8.37 15.60
C TYR A 19 -5.45 -8.49 16.76
N ILE A 20 -6.26 -7.47 16.98
CA ILE A 20 -7.36 -7.50 17.97
C ILE A 20 -8.37 -8.60 17.59
N ASN A 21 -8.73 -8.70 16.31
CA ASN A 21 -9.64 -9.74 15.80
C ASN A 21 -9.07 -11.16 15.99
N CYS A 22 -7.72 -11.28 16.02
CA CYS A 22 -7.04 -12.53 16.36
C CYS A 22 -6.94 -12.77 17.89
N GLY A 23 -7.47 -11.89 18.73
CA GLY A 23 -7.45 -12.01 20.19
C GLY A 23 -6.13 -11.64 20.84
N LEU A 24 -5.26 -10.88 20.13
CA LEU A 24 -3.95 -10.48 20.65
C LEU A 24 -4.06 -9.19 21.48
N ASP A 25 -3.20 -9.09 22.52
CA ASP A 25 -3.02 -7.85 23.30
C ASP A 25 -2.11 -6.88 22.55
N VAL A 26 -2.70 -5.83 22.00
CA VAL A 26 -2.06 -4.91 21.04
C VAL A 26 -2.10 -3.47 21.54
N GLY A 27 -1.01 -2.76 21.34
CA GLY A 27 -0.94 -1.31 21.44
C GLY A 27 -0.25 -0.70 20.24
N VAL A 28 -0.46 0.58 20.02
CA VAL A 28 0.10 1.31 18.88
C VAL A 28 0.98 2.46 19.32
N TYR A 29 2.05 2.71 18.56
CA TYR A 29 2.98 3.81 18.80
C TYR A 29 3.22 4.62 17.52
N PHE A 30 2.34 5.60 17.28
CA PHE A 30 2.47 6.53 16.17
C PHE A 30 1.67 7.82 16.41
N GLY A 31 2.07 8.93 15.77
CA GLY A 31 1.35 10.21 15.92
C GLY A 31 1.16 10.57 17.39
N ASP A 32 -0.09 10.82 17.78
CA ASP A 32 -0.49 11.16 19.15
C ASP A 32 -0.80 9.92 20.01
N ARG A 33 -0.95 8.75 19.40
CA ARG A 33 -1.19 7.49 20.13
C ARG A 33 0.13 6.88 20.59
N LYS A 34 0.30 6.69 21.90
CA LYS A 34 1.52 6.24 22.57
C LYS A 34 1.19 5.15 23.59
N GLU A 35 0.68 4.03 23.12
CA GLU A 35 0.23 2.93 23.95
C GLU A 35 1.41 1.97 24.21
N LEU A 36 1.81 1.91 25.48
CA LEU A 36 2.92 1.08 25.96
C LEU A 36 2.41 -0.08 26.83
N GLY A 37 3.30 -1.02 27.16
CA GLY A 37 3.00 -2.11 28.09
C GLY A 37 2.18 -3.27 27.52
N LYS A 38 1.99 -3.32 26.21
CA LYS A 38 1.30 -4.40 25.50
C LYS A 38 2.28 -5.49 25.04
N THR A 39 1.76 -6.70 24.87
CA THR A 39 2.56 -7.82 24.34
C THR A 39 2.97 -7.62 22.90
N HIS A 40 2.11 -6.96 22.11
CA HIS A 40 2.36 -6.58 20.72
C HIS A 40 2.29 -5.06 20.60
N THR A 41 3.30 -4.45 19.99
CA THR A 41 3.31 -3.02 19.71
C THR A 41 3.50 -2.80 18.22
N ILE A 42 2.54 -2.10 17.59
CA ILE A 42 2.58 -1.75 16.18
C ILE A 42 3.02 -0.30 16.05
N CYS A 43 4.00 -0.03 15.21
CA CYS A 43 4.51 1.32 14.99
C CYS A 43 4.93 1.54 13.54
N THR A 44 5.23 2.79 13.20
CA THR A 44 5.92 3.12 11.96
C THR A 44 7.42 3.36 12.24
N TRP A 45 8.29 3.06 11.28
CA TRP A 45 9.72 3.38 11.41
C TRP A 45 9.99 4.88 11.59
N GLN A 46 9.11 5.74 11.04
CA GLN A 46 9.17 7.19 11.23
C GLN A 46 8.97 7.58 12.70
N SER A 47 8.03 6.92 13.38
CA SER A 47 7.79 7.15 14.81
C SER A 47 8.99 6.76 15.67
N LEU A 48 9.65 5.66 15.33
CA LEU A 48 10.89 5.24 16.01
C LEU A 48 12.05 6.21 15.76
N ASN A 49 12.17 6.73 14.54
CA ASN A 49 13.17 7.74 14.21
C ASN A 49 12.94 9.07 14.94
N ILE A 50 11.69 9.48 15.12
CA ILE A 50 11.35 10.67 15.91
C ILE A 50 11.72 10.44 17.38
N LEU A 51 11.45 9.25 17.91
CA LEU A 51 11.81 8.88 19.27
C LEU A 51 13.33 8.88 19.46
N ASP A 52 14.11 8.29 18.54
CA ASP A 52 15.59 8.32 18.59
C ASP A 52 16.16 9.74 18.58
N LYS A 53 15.56 10.65 17.83
CA LYS A 53 15.97 12.07 17.80
C LYS A 53 15.61 12.79 19.09
N LYS A 54 14.37 12.67 19.55
CA LYS A 54 13.90 13.35 20.77
C LYS A 54 14.67 12.90 22.02
N SER A 55 14.99 11.62 22.13
CA SER A 55 15.76 11.10 23.26
C SER A 55 17.21 11.59 23.33
N LYS A 56 17.71 12.23 22.27
CA LYS A 56 19.03 12.88 22.27
C LYS A 56 18.98 14.36 22.69
N ASP A 57 17.80 14.96 22.56
CA ASP A 57 17.63 16.40 22.77
C ASP A 57 17.02 16.72 24.17
N TYR A 58 16.41 15.73 24.84
CA TYR A 58 15.69 15.93 26.10
C TYR A 58 15.92 14.76 27.07
N ASP A 59 16.34 15.04 28.31
CA ASP A 59 16.70 14.04 29.33
C ASP A 59 15.48 13.31 29.96
N ASP A 60 14.30 13.91 29.95
CA ASP A 60 13.08 13.38 30.61
C ASP A 60 12.09 12.69 29.64
N VAL A 61 12.55 12.24 28.48
CA VAL A 61 11.68 11.62 27.47
C VAL A 61 12.05 10.15 27.33
N LEU A 62 11.04 9.29 27.15
CA LEU A 62 11.23 7.88 26.81
C LEU A 62 12.26 7.74 25.69
N THR A 63 13.34 7.04 25.96
CA THR A 63 14.40 6.79 24.98
C THR A 63 14.02 5.65 24.03
N LEU A 64 14.64 5.63 22.84
CA LEU A 64 14.46 4.51 21.92
C LEU A 64 14.93 3.19 22.56
N ALA A 65 15.99 3.20 23.35
CA ALA A 65 16.49 2.02 24.05
C ALA A 65 15.47 1.46 25.05
N GLU A 66 14.88 2.30 25.88
CA GLU A 66 13.80 1.92 26.81
C GLU A 66 12.56 1.43 26.08
N PHE A 67 12.18 2.07 24.96
CA PHE A 67 11.07 1.61 24.13
C PHE A 67 11.32 0.22 23.55
N LEU A 68 12.55 -0.10 23.18
CA LEU A 68 12.95 -1.39 22.59
C LEU A 68 13.27 -2.46 23.64
N ASP A 69 13.33 -2.10 24.92
CA ASP A 69 13.62 -3.06 25.98
C ASP A 69 12.57 -4.18 26.02
N GLY A 70 13.04 -5.41 26.20
CA GLY A 70 12.20 -6.61 26.21
C GLY A 70 11.59 -6.99 24.85
N VAL A 71 12.03 -6.39 23.74
CA VAL A 71 11.63 -6.82 22.39
C VAL A 71 12.43 -8.06 21.99
N GLU A 72 11.75 -9.20 21.92
CA GLU A 72 12.32 -10.49 21.50
C GLU A 72 11.95 -10.86 20.06
N THR A 73 10.84 -10.32 19.57
CA THR A 73 10.36 -10.58 18.19
C THR A 73 10.15 -9.28 17.45
N LEU A 74 10.72 -9.21 16.26
CA LEU A 74 10.56 -8.11 15.30
C LEU A 74 9.88 -8.61 14.04
N ILE A 75 8.79 -7.96 13.65
CA ILE A 75 8.13 -8.19 12.37
C ILE A 75 8.17 -6.87 11.58
N VAL A 76 8.67 -6.91 10.36
CA VAL A 76 8.73 -5.76 9.47
C VAL A 76 7.89 -6.05 8.22
N ASP A 77 6.79 -5.34 8.10
CA ASP A 77 5.94 -5.43 6.91
C ASP A 77 6.47 -4.52 5.79
N GLU A 78 6.21 -4.92 4.55
CA GLU A 78 6.74 -4.28 3.33
C GLU A 78 8.25 -4.03 3.41
N VAL A 79 8.98 -5.07 3.77
CA VAL A 79 10.43 -5.02 4.02
C VAL A 79 11.26 -4.56 2.81
N HIS A 80 10.71 -4.59 1.60
CA HIS A 80 11.36 -3.99 0.43
C HIS A 80 11.65 -2.49 0.61
N GLN A 81 11.01 -1.81 1.58
CA GLN A 81 11.31 -0.43 1.96
C GLN A 81 12.54 -0.30 2.88
N ALA A 82 13.16 -1.41 3.32
CA ALA A 82 14.38 -1.40 4.15
C ALA A 82 15.61 -0.81 3.44
N LYS A 83 15.52 -0.52 2.15
CA LYS A 83 16.47 0.31 1.41
C LYS A 83 16.52 1.76 1.93
N ALA A 84 15.46 2.25 2.58
CA ALA A 84 15.46 3.56 3.22
C ALA A 84 16.49 3.57 4.37
N GLU A 85 17.40 4.52 4.34
CA GLU A 85 18.56 4.58 5.24
C GLU A 85 18.16 4.54 6.73
N VAL A 86 17.07 5.24 7.10
CA VAL A 86 16.57 5.26 8.48
C VAL A 86 16.11 3.87 8.94
N LEU A 87 15.30 3.18 8.13
CA LEU A 87 14.83 1.85 8.47
C LEU A 87 16.00 0.86 8.51
N LYS A 88 16.92 0.93 7.55
CA LYS A 88 18.15 0.14 7.55
C LYS A 88 18.96 0.34 8.82
N LYS A 89 19.16 1.59 9.25
CA LYS A 89 19.87 1.92 10.50
C LYS A 89 19.17 1.31 11.72
N LEU A 90 17.86 1.47 11.85
CA LEU A 90 17.10 0.85 12.93
C LEU A 90 17.30 -0.67 12.98
N LEU A 91 17.22 -1.35 11.85
CA LEU A 91 17.32 -2.80 11.75
C LEU A 91 18.74 -3.32 12.01
N THR A 92 19.77 -2.62 11.56
CA THR A 92 21.17 -3.06 11.65
C THR A 92 21.90 -2.56 12.90
N GLN A 93 21.39 -1.55 13.57
CA GLN A 93 22.02 -0.98 14.77
C GLN A 93 21.15 -1.15 16.01
N ASN A 94 19.98 -0.49 16.07
CA ASN A 94 19.15 -0.47 17.27
C ASN A 94 18.49 -1.82 17.59
N LEU A 95 18.05 -2.54 16.55
CA LEU A 95 17.35 -3.83 16.66
C LEU A 95 18.23 -5.04 16.29
N LYS A 96 19.56 -4.85 16.16
CA LYS A 96 20.48 -5.91 15.70
C LYS A 96 20.50 -7.14 16.59
N HIS A 97 20.23 -6.99 17.88
CA HIS A 97 20.26 -8.06 18.88
C HIS A 97 18.89 -8.73 19.10
N THR A 98 17.83 -8.30 18.41
CA THR A 98 16.52 -8.94 18.52
C THR A 98 16.60 -10.38 18.00
N PRO A 99 16.28 -11.39 18.84
CA PRO A 99 16.54 -12.80 18.48
C PRO A 99 15.72 -13.29 17.30
N ILE A 100 14.43 -12.94 17.26
CA ILE A 100 13.49 -13.39 16.22
C ILE A 100 13.18 -12.20 15.32
N ARG A 101 13.49 -12.34 14.03
CA ARG A 101 13.36 -11.25 13.07
C ARG A 101 12.70 -11.74 11.78
N TRP A 102 11.56 -11.16 11.44
CA TRP A 102 10.77 -11.53 10.28
C TRP A 102 10.55 -10.33 9.38
N GLY A 103 10.82 -10.50 8.10
CA GLY A 103 10.48 -9.53 7.05
C GLY A 103 9.41 -10.10 6.14
N LEU A 104 8.36 -9.33 5.90
CA LEU A 104 7.25 -9.68 5.03
C LEU A 104 7.23 -8.75 3.83
N THR A 105 7.04 -9.27 2.64
CA THR A 105 6.82 -8.46 1.43
C THR A 105 6.16 -9.27 0.33
N GLY A 106 5.22 -8.66 -0.39
CA GLY A 106 4.66 -9.21 -1.62
C GLY A 106 5.57 -9.02 -2.84
N THR A 107 6.63 -8.22 -2.73
CA THR A 107 7.50 -7.84 -3.85
C THR A 107 8.97 -7.81 -3.41
N ILE A 108 9.72 -8.84 -3.78
CA ILE A 108 11.17 -8.83 -3.59
C ILE A 108 11.79 -7.94 -4.68
N PRO A 109 12.67 -6.98 -4.32
CA PRO A 109 13.38 -6.16 -5.28
C PRO A 109 14.17 -7.01 -6.27
N LYS A 110 14.18 -6.60 -7.54
CA LYS A 110 14.98 -7.25 -8.59
C LYS A 110 16.41 -6.71 -8.66
N GLU A 111 16.63 -5.52 -8.13
CA GLU A 111 17.93 -4.87 -8.06
C GLU A 111 18.79 -5.52 -6.98
N ASP A 112 19.94 -6.07 -7.33
CA ASP A 112 20.84 -6.77 -6.39
C ASP A 112 21.19 -5.91 -5.17
N PHE A 113 21.46 -4.65 -5.37
CA PHE A 113 21.78 -3.69 -4.32
C PHE A 113 20.63 -3.51 -3.30
N GLU A 114 19.37 -3.41 -3.76
CA GLU A 114 18.20 -3.30 -2.88
C GLU A 114 17.96 -4.61 -2.11
N PHE A 115 18.16 -5.73 -2.77
CA PHE A 115 18.04 -7.05 -2.15
C PHE A 115 19.13 -7.29 -1.10
N GLN A 116 20.38 -6.91 -1.36
CA GLN A 116 21.47 -6.97 -0.38
C GLN A 116 21.18 -6.17 0.89
N ALA A 117 20.51 -5.02 0.78
CA ALA A 117 20.09 -4.25 1.93
C ALA A 117 19.10 -5.01 2.85
N ILE A 118 18.19 -5.79 2.26
CA ILE A 118 17.26 -6.66 2.99
C ILE A 118 18.01 -7.81 3.65
N LEU A 119 18.90 -8.48 2.92
CA LEU A 119 19.72 -9.57 3.44
C LEU A 119 20.56 -9.13 4.65
N ALA A 120 21.20 -7.96 4.55
CA ALA A 120 21.99 -7.41 5.64
C ALA A 120 21.14 -7.00 6.86
N SER A 121 19.87 -6.63 6.64
CA SER A 121 18.97 -6.15 7.70
C SER A 121 18.21 -7.28 8.39
N LEU A 122 17.77 -8.30 7.68
CA LEU A 122 16.84 -9.32 8.18
C LEU A 122 17.28 -10.77 7.87
N GLY A 123 18.22 -10.97 6.95
CA GLY A 123 18.67 -12.30 6.57
C GLY A 123 18.05 -12.81 5.28
N GLN A 124 18.20 -14.09 5.05
CA GLN A 124 17.80 -14.76 3.81
C GLN A 124 16.29 -14.96 3.68
N VAL A 125 15.79 -15.11 2.45
CA VAL A 125 14.41 -15.52 2.19
C VAL A 125 14.22 -16.97 2.64
N ILE A 126 13.38 -17.16 3.65
CA ILE A 126 13.11 -18.47 4.25
C ILE A 126 11.82 -19.13 3.73
N GLY A 127 10.95 -18.35 3.10
CA GLY A 127 9.70 -18.85 2.56
C GLY A 127 9.18 -17.95 1.44
N LYS A 128 8.55 -18.57 0.46
CA LYS A 128 7.88 -17.91 -0.64
C LYS A 128 6.60 -18.66 -0.98
N ILE A 129 5.51 -17.95 -1.10
CA ILE A 129 4.25 -18.46 -1.60
C ILE A 129 3.81 -17.63 -2.80
N SER A 130 3.45 -18.26 -3.90
CA SER A 130 3.02 -17.56 -5.10
C SER A 130 1.54 -17.22 -5.06
N ALA A 131 1.13 -16.16 -5.79
CA ALA A 131 -0.29 -15.84 -5.97
C ALA A 131 -1.06 -17.02 -6.58
N LYS A 132 -0.46 -17.74 -7.54
CA LYS A 132 -1.06 -18.93 -8.15
C LYS A 132 -1.34 -20.01 -7.12
N GLU A 133 -0.39 -20.29 -6.25
CA GLU A 133 -0.54 -21.29 -5.18
C GLU A 133 -1.67 -20.91 -4.20
N LEU A 134 -1.80 -19.60 -3.88
CA LEU A 134 -2.89 -19.09 -3.05
C LEU A 134 -4.25 -19.15 -3.77
N GLN A 135 -4.28 -18.93 -5.08
CA GLN A 135 -5.48 -19.12 -5.90
C GLN A 135 -5.90 -20.59 -5.94
N ASP A 136 -4.97 -21.51 -6.17
CA ASP A 136 -5.22 -22.95 -6.19
C ASP A 136 -5.72 -23.48 -4.84
N LYS A 137 -5.24 -22.90 -3.75
CA LYS A 137 -5.74 -23.14 -2.37
C LYS A 137 -7.05 -22.43 -2.06
N GLY A 138 -7.59 -21.64 -2.98
CA GLY A 138 -8.82 -20.89 -2.80
C GLY A 138 -8.73 -19.73 -1.81
N VAL A 139 -7.53 -19.30 -1.43
CA VAL A 139 -7.29 -18.12 -0.55
C VAL A 139 -7.44 -16.82 -1.32
N LEU A 140 -6.95 -16.77 -2.56
CA LEU A 140 -7.13 -15.64 -3.47
C LEU A 140 -8.15 -15.97 -4.56
N SER A 141 -8.81 -14.95 -5.07
CA SER A 141 -9.69 -15.05 -6.24
C SER A 141 -8.87 -15.27 -7.51
N ASN A 142 -9.45 -15.98 -8.46
CA ASN A 142 -8.88 -16.04 -9.81
C ASN A 142 -8.90 -14.64 -10.46
N CYS A 143 -7.89 -14.35 -11.26
CA CYS A 143 -7.71 -13.09 -11.93
C CYS A 143 -7.45 -13.34 -13.42
N HIS A 144 -8.18 -12.66 -14.28
CA HIS A 144 -7.91 -12.61 -15.72
C HIS A 144 -7.38 -11.23 -16.07
N VAL A 145 -6.22 -11.17 -16.74
CA VAL A 145 -5.57 -9.91 -17.09
C VAL A 145 -5.72 -9.66 -18.58
N ASN A 146 -6.41 -8.58 -18.92
CA ASN A 146 -6.51 -8.07 -20.29
C ASN A 146 -5.60 -6.85 -20.46
N VAL A 147 -4.68 -6.89 -21.39
CA VAL A 147 -3.83 -5.75 -21.74
C VAL A 147 -4.42 -5.08 -22.97
N VAL A 148 -4.95 -3.87 -22.79
CA VAL A 148 -5.49 -3.05 -23.90
C VAL A 148 -4.43 -2.05 -24.33
N GLN A 149 -3.86 -2.24 -25.48
CA GLN A 149 -2.90 -1.30 -26.07
C GLN A 149 -3.64 -0.31 -26.96
N LEU A 150 -3.62 0.96 -26.59
CA LEU A 150 -4.09 2.04 -27.44
C LEU A 150 -2.93 2.47 -28.34
N VAL A 151 -3.12 2.31 -29.65
CA VAL A 151 -2.13 2.73 -30.64
C VAL A 151 -2.40 4.18 -31.01
N ASP A 152 -1.41 5.02 -30.86
CA ASP A 152 -1.45 6.44 -31.19
C ASP A 152 -0.17 6.85 -31.92
N THR A 153 -0.29 7.82 -32.84
CA THR A 153 0.80 8.20 -33.74
C THR A 153 1.59 9.48 -33.39
N PRO A 154 1.19 10.31 -32.40
CA PRO A 154 1.94 11.52 -32.12
C PRO A 154 3.35 11.20 -31.61
N VAL A 155 4.33 11.95 -32.10
CA VAL A 155 5.70 11.91 -31.62
C VAL A 155 5.90 13.03 -30.60
N HIS A 156 6.37 12.68 -29.42
CA HIS A 156 6.62 13.63 -28.33
C HIS A 156 8.14 13.80 -28.11
N LYS A 157 8.54 15.02 -27.76
CA LYS A 157 9.97 15.35 -27.54
C LYS A 157 10.55 14.70 -26.30
N ASN A 158 9.69 14.47 -25.29
CA ASN A 158 10.09 13.88 -24.02
C ASN A 158 8.92 13.23 -23.33
N TYR A 159 9.22 12.45 -22.28
CA TYR A 159 8.24 11.73 -21.46
C TYR A 159 7.17 12.65 -20.83
N GLN A 160 7.52 13.86 -20.44
CA GLN A 160 6.56 14.78 -19.79
C GLN A 160 5.50 15.29 -20.79
N GLU A 161 5.91 15.57 -22.02
CA GLU A 161 4.98 15.93 -23.09
C GLU A 161 4.06 14.77 -23.46
N GLU A 162 4.61 13.56 -23.59
CA GLU A 162 3.83 12.36 -23.83
C GLU A 162 2.82 12.12 -22.71
N LEU A 163 3.24 12.17 -21.44
CA LEU A 163 2.36 11.99 -20.31
C LEU A 163 1.25 13.06 -20.27
N LYS A 164 1.60 14.33 -20.54
CA LYS A 164 0.61 15.40 -20.63
C LYS A 164 -0.41 15.11 -21.73
N TYR A 165 0.04 14.68 -22.90
CA TYR A 165 -0.85 14.29 -24.00
C TYR A 165 -1.78 13.14 -23.56
N LEU A 166 -1.25 12.06 -23.01
CA LEU A 166 -2.02 10.90 -22.58
C LEU A 166 -3.14 11.25 -21.59
N VAL A 167 -2.89 12.15 -20.64
CA VAL A 167 -3.89 12.56 -19.64
C VAL A 167 -4.85 13.66 -20.11
N THR A 168 -4.52 14.38 -21.20
CA THR A 168 -5.34 15.52 -21.67
C THR A 168 -6.07 15.25 -22.98
N ASN A 169 -5.69 14.23 -23.75
CA ASN A 169 -6.32 13.92 -25.01
C ASN A 169 -7.79 13.48 -24.79
N LYS A 170 -8.72 14.28 -25.33
CA LYS A 170 -10.16 14.10 -25.10
C LYS A 170 -10.68 12.80 -25.70
N ASP A 171 -10.23 12.45 -26.89
CA ASP A 171 -10.71 11.24 -27.58
C ASP A 171 -10.27 9.98 -26.85
N ARG A 172 -9.03 9.98 -26.34
CA ARG A 172 -8.49 8.91 -25.51
C ARG A 172 -9.26 8.77 -24.19
N VAL A 173 -9.49 9.87 -23.49
CA VAL A 173 -10.24 9.87 -22.21
C VAL A 173 -11.67 9.38 -22.44
N LYS A 174 -12.32 9.84 -23.50
CA LYS A 174 -13.67 9.42 -23.91
C LYS A 174 -13.72 7.92 -24.27
N TYR A 175 -12.71 7.42 -25.00
CA TYR A 175 -12.62 6.00 -25.34
C TYR A 175 -12.48 5.14 -24.07
N ILE A 176 -11.57 5.51 -23.18
CA ILE A 176 -11.35 4.82 -21.89
C ILE A 176 -12.63 4.87 -21.04
N GLY A 177 -13.29 6.04 -20.96
CA GLY A 177 -14.54 6.21 -20.24
C GLY A 177 -15.66 5.30 -20.76
N LYS A 178 -15.81 5.17 -22.08
CA LYS A 178 -16.76 4.25 -22.71
C LYS A 178 -16.44 2.79 -22.39
N MET A 179 -15.17 2.40 -22.46
CA MET A 179 -14.73 1.05 -22.14
C MET A 179 -15.04 0.70 -20.67
N ILE A 180 -14.76 1.62 -19.74
CA ILE A 180 -15.08 1.42 -18.33
C ILE A 180 -16.60 1.33 -18.12
N THR A 181 -17.36 2.20 -18.78
CA THR A 181 -18.83 2.20 -18.69
C THR A 181 -19.42 0.88 -19.17
N SER A 182 -18.83 0.23 -20.19
CA SER A 182 -19.33 -1.05 -20.69
C SER A 182 -19.17 -2.22 -19.72
N ILE A 183 -18.26 -2.12 -18.74
CA ILE A 183 -18.00 -3.18 -17.78
C ILE A 183 -18.39 -2.84 -16.34
N LYS A 184 -18.64 -1.57 -16.02
CA LYS A 184 -18.89 -1.13 -14.62
C LYS A 184 -20.10 -1.82 -13.96
N ASP A 185 -21.07 -2.27 -14.74
CA ASP A 185 -22.28 -2.90 -14.23
C ASP A 185 -22.11 -4.41 -13.99
N THR A 186 -20.93 -4.96 -14.26
CA THR A 186 -20.61 -6.37 -13.96
C THR A 186 -20.14 -6.58 -12.51
N GLY A 187 -19.92 -5.50 -11.78
CA GLY A 187 -19.46 -5.51 -10.37
C GLY A 187 -18.68 -4.25 -10.00
N ASN A 188 -18.32 -4.12 -8.74
CA ASN A 188 -17.54 -2.97 -8.28
C ASN A 188 -16.25 -2.82 -9.07
N THR A 189 -16.04 -1.63 -9.60
CA THR A 189 -14.92 -1.29 -10.48
C THR A 189 -13.99 -0.29 -9.79
N LEU A 190 -12.71 -0.62 -9.66
CA LEU A 190 -11.67 0.29 -9.20
C LEU A 190 -10.78 0.71 -10.36
N VAL A 191 -10.74 2.01 -10.63
CA VAL A 191 -9.90 2.60 -11.67
C VAL A 191 -8.73 3.32 -11.01
N LEU A 192 -7.51 2.90 -11.31
CA LEU A 192 -6.29 3.51 -10.78
C LEU A 192 -5.61 4.36 -11.84
N ILE A 193 -5.28 5.59 -11.48
CA ILE A 193 -4.69 6.61 -12.33
C ILE A 193 -3.46 7.23 -11.67
N ASP A 194 -2.58 7.83 -12.46
CA ASP A 194 -1.38 8.50 -11.92
C ASP A 194 -1.64 9.99 -11.58
N ARG A 195 -2.49 10.68 -12.35
CA ARG A 195 -2.69 12.13 -12.24
C ARG A 195 -4.13 12.50 -11.87
N ILE A 196 -4.28 13.44 -10.92
CA ILE A 196 -5.59 13.95 -10.49
C ILE A 196 -6.40 14.49 -11.68
N ALA A 197 -5.77 15.25 -12.56
CA ALA A 197 -6.43 15.81 -13.75
C ALA A 197 -6.99 14.74 -14.70
N SER A 198 -6.38 13.55 -14.77
CA SER A 198 -6.92 12.40 -15.52
C SER A 198 -8.17 11.84 -14.85
N GLY A 199 -8.17 11.77 -13.50
CA GLY A 199 -9.31 11.31 -12.73
C GLY A 199 -10.53 12.21 -12.84
N GLU A 200 -10.33 13.51 -12.81
CA GLU A 200 -11.41 14.50 -12.97
C GLU A 200 -12.09 14.36 -14.34
N LYS A 201 -11.31 14.25 -15.41
CA LYS A 201 -11.84 14.05 -16.75
C LYS A 201 -12.54 12.70 -16.94
N LEU A 202 -12.00 11.64 -16.35
CA LEU A 202 -12.65 10.33 -16.40
C LEU A 202 -13.95 10.32 -15.59
N GLN A 203 -14.02 11.04 -14.48
CA GLN A 203 -15.25 11.18 -13.70
C GLN A 203 -16.35 11.87 -14.50
N GLU A 204 -16.02 12.87 -15.32
CA GLU A 204 -16.97 13.52 -16.23
C GLU A 204 -17.51 12.56 -17.31
N GLU A 205 -16.68 11.65 -17.79
CA GLU A 205 -17.05 10.66 -18.83
C GLU A 205 -17.77 9.43 -18.28
N ILE A 206 -17.63 9.11 -16.98
CA ILE A 206 -18.20 7.91 -16.36
C ILE A 206 -19.28 8.31 -15.38
N GLN A 207 -20.52 8.35 -15.83
CA GLN A 207 -21.65 8.73 -14.99
C GLN A 207 -21.79 7.81 -13.76
N GLY A 208 -21.95 8.42 -12.58
CA GLY A 208 -22.11 7.72 -11.31
C GLY A 208 -20.79 7.21 -10.72
N SER A 209 -19.64 7.57 -11.30
CA SER A 209 -18.34 7.29 -10.69
C SER A 209 -18.02 8.25 -9.54
N VAL A 210 -17.23 7.77 -8.57
CA VAL A 210 -16.74 8.57 -7.44
C VAL A 210 -15.22 8.67 -7.54
N PHE A 211 -14.69 9.90 -7.52
CA PHE A 211 -13.25 10.13 -7.53
C PHE A 211 -12.73 10.45 -6.13
N ILE A 212 -11.84 9.59 -5.62
CA ILE A 212 -11.21 9.72 -4.31
C ILE A 212 -9.86 10.38 -4.46
N LYS A 213 -9.77 11.64 -4.00
CA LYS A 213 -8.55 12.46 -4.03
C LYS A 213 -7.71 12.28 -2.77
N GLY A 214 -6.39 12.49 -2.91
CA GLY A 214 -5.43 12.39 -1.82
C GLY A 214 -5.63 13.39 -0.69
N ASP A 215 -6.24 14.54 -0.97
CA ASP A 215 -6.42 15.65 -0.03
C ASP A 215 -7.65 15.51 0.89
N VAL A 216 -8.48 14.49 0.68
CA VAL A 216 -9.65 14.21 1.53
C VAL A 216 -9.20 13.67 2.88
N LYS A 217 -9.76 14.18 3.99
CA LYS A 217 -9.44 13.73 5.35
C LYS A 217 -9.74 12.23 5.50
N LEU A 218 -8.96 11.54 6.34
CA LEU A 218 -9.07 10.08 6.53
C LEU A 218 -10.49 9.63 6.95
N ALA A 219 -11.17 10.43 7.78
CA ALA A 219 -12.53 10.15 8.23
C ALA A 219 -13.54 10.14 7.07
N ASP A 220 -13.49 11.16 6.21
CA ASP A 220 -14.39 11.31 5.06
C ASP A 220 -14.13 10.20 4.01
N ARG A 221 -12.88 9.73 3.89
CA ARG A 221 -12.54 8.59 3.05
C ARG A 221 -13.12 7.29 3.60
N LYS A 222 -13.09 7.10 4.91
CA LYS A 222 -13.63 5.90 5.54
C LYS A 222 -15.13 5.78 5.28
N GLU A 223 -15.86 6.87 5.40
CA GLU A 223 -17.30 6.93 5.09
C GLU A 223 -17.58 6.58 3.62
N GLN A 224 -16.82 7.16 2.68
CA GLN A 224 -16.93 6.82 1.25
C GLN A 224 -16.60 5.34 0.97
N TYR A 225 -15.65 4.75 1.70
CA TYR A 225 -15.32 3.33 1.55
C TYR A 225 -16.38 2.42 2.17
N ASP A 226 -16.98 2.81 3.27
CA ASP A 226 -18.04 2.04 3.93
C ASP A 226 -19.33 2.03 3.09
N GLU A 227 -19.66 3.12 2.41
CA GLU A 227 -20.74 3.15 1.42
C GLU A 227 -20.52 2.18 0.25
N ILE A 228 -19.25 1.95 -0.11
CA ILE A 228 -18.88 1.10 -1.23
C ILE A 228 -18.87 -0.38 -0.83
N LYS A 229 -18.58 -0.71 0.43
CA LYS A 229 -18.60 -2.09 0.91
C LYS A 229 -19.95 -2.76 0.74
N GLU A 230 -21.03 -1.99 0.90
CA GLU A 230 -22.42 -2.47 0.77
C GLU A 230 -22.94 -2.37 -0.67
N ALA A 231 -22.23 -1.67 -1.55
CA ALA A 231 -22.70 -1.41 -2.90
C ALA A 231 -22.33 -2.53 -3.87
N THR A 232 -23.18 -2.73 -4.85
CA THR A 232 -22.92 -3.51 -6.06
C THR A 232 -22.79 -2.54 -7.23
N ASN A 233 -21.85 -2.75 -8.16
CA ASN A 233 -21.70 -1.96 -9.39
C ASN A 233 -21.28 -0.48 -9.18
N LYS A 234 -20.51 -0.17 -8.12
CA LYS A 234 -19.90 1.15 -7.94
C LYS A 234 -18.60 1.26 -8.73
N CYS A 235 -18.41 2.39 -9.40
CA CYS A 235 -17.18 2.73 -10.08
C CYS A 235 -16.40 3.78 -9.26
N LEU A 236 -15.22 3.40 -8.81
CA LEU A 236 -14.29 4.25 -8.06
C LEU A 236 -13.10 4.60 -8.92
N ILE A 237 -12.75 5.85 -8.91
CA ILE A 237 -11.51 6.34 -9.48
C ILE A 237 -10.61 6.79 -8.33
N ALA A 238 -9.35 6.36 -8.32
CA ALA A 238 -8.39 6.76 -7.31
C ALA A 238 -6.99 6.90 -7.91
N THR A 239 -6.14 7.72 -7.30
CA THR A 239 -4.72 7.73 -7.67
C THR A 239 -4.00 6.50 -7.11
N TYR A 240 -2.94 6.04 -7.79
CA TYR A 240 -2.08 4.96 -7.27
C TYR A 240 -1.55 5.26 -5.86
N GLY A 241 -1.28 6.54 -5.56
CA GLY A 241 -0.85 6.97 -4.23
C GLY A 241 -1.91 6.72 -3.16
N VAL A 242 -3.15 7.08 -3.43
CA VAL A 242 -4.29 6.84 -2.53
C VAL A 242 -4.52 5.34 -2.37
N ALA A 243 -4.50 4.58 -3.45
CA ALA A 243 -4.67 3.14 -3.40
C ALA A 243 -3.53 2.42 -2.66
N SER A 244 -2.28 2.91 -2.73
CA SER A 244 -1.14 2.31 -2.03
C SER A 244 -1.24 2.42 -0.51
N VAL A 245 -2.01 3.38 0.01
CA VAL A 245 -2.09 3.71 1.45
C VAL A 245 -3.17 2.88 2.18
N GLY A 246 -3.45 1.65 1.75
CA GLY A 246 -4.28 0.74 2.54
C GLY A 246 -5.77 0.80 2.28
N ILE A 247 -6.19 1.11 1.05
CA ILE A 247 -7.60 0.94 0.66
C ILE A 247 -7.95 -0.56 0.69
N ASN A 248 -8.71 -0.97 1.67
CA ASN A 248 -9.34 -2.28 1.69
C ASN A 248 -10.76 -2.15 1.17
N ILE A 249 -10.95 -2.28 -0.14
CA ILE A 249 -12.29 -2.35 -0.75
C ILE A 249 -12.58 -3.82 -1.01
N PRO A 250 -13.47 -4.44 -0.26
CA PRO A 250 -13.92 -5.79 -0.56
C PRO A 250 -14.73 -5.81 -1.86
N ARG A 251 -14.79 -6.95 -2.52
CA ARG A 251 -15.60 -7.19 -3.70
C ARG A 251 -15.26 -6.30 -4.91
N ILE A 252 -13.97 -6.01 -5.15
CA ILE A 252 -13.54 -5.43 -6.42
C ILE A 252 -13.65 -6.54 -7.48
N PHE A 253 -14.52 -6.34 -8.46
CA PHE A 253 -14.71 -7.25 -9.59
C PHE A 253 -13.83 -6.86 -10.78
N ASN A 254 -13.76 -5.54 -11.05
CA ASN A 254 -12.96 -5.01 -12.13
C ASN A 254 -11.88 -4.08 -11.56
N LEU A 255 -10.64 -4.35 -11.91
CA LEU A 255 -9.51 -3.48 -11.60
C LEU A 255 -8.92 -2.97 -12.91
N ILE A 256 -8.91 -1.64 -13.06
CA ILE A 256 -8.40 -0.99 -14.26
C ILE A 256 -7.20 -0.15 -13.90
N LEU A 257 -6.07 -0.44 -14.55
CA LEU A 257 -4.82 0.28 -14.37
C LEU A 257 -4.58 1.18 -15.58
N ILE A 258 -4.65 2.49 -15.40
CA ILE A 258 -4.39 3.47 -16.44
C ILE A 258 -3.03 4.08 -16.18
N GLU A 259 -2.12 3.94 -17.15
CA GLU A 259 -0.77 4.52 -17.10
C GLU A 259 0.00 4.18 -15.80
N PRO A 260 0.14 2.89 -15.46
CA PRO A 260 0.76 2.48 -14.19
C PRO A 260 2.26 2.84 -14.10
N GLY A 261 2.82 3.39 -15.17
CA GLY A 261 4.24 3.68 -15.28
C GLY A 261 5.09 2.41 -15.33
N LYS A 262 6.40 2.55 -15.09
CA LYS A 262 7.36 1.44 -15.15
C LYS A 262 7.57 0.74 -13.80
N SER A 263 6.80 1.08 -12.77
CA SER A 263 6.97 0.51 -11.44
C SER A 263 6.34 -0.88 -11.34
N PHE A 264 7.16 -1.92 -11.40
CA PHE A 264 6.76 -3.30 -11.17
C PHE A 264 6.03 -3.49 -9.83
N VAL A 265 6.57 -2.89 -8.76
CA VAL A 265 5.98 -2.96 -7.41
C VAL A 265 4.57 -2.38 -7.41
N ARG A 266 4.38 -1.20 -8.01
CA ARG A 266 3.06 -0.54 -8.12
C ARG A 266 2.03 -1.43 -8.81
N VAL A 267 2.39 -2.03 -9.94
CA VAL A 267 1.50 -2.90 -10.70
C VAL A 267 1.11 -4.13 -9.90
N ILE A 268 2.07 -4.84 -9.34
CA ILE A 268 1.84 -6.06 -8.56
C ILE A 268 1.00 -5.79 -7.31
N GLN A 269 1.30 -4.73 -6.58
CA GLN A 269 0.53 -4.34 -5.39
C GLN A 269 -0.90 -3.94 -5.76
N SER A 270 -1.10 -3.27 -6.89
CA SER A 270 -2.43 -2.90 -7.39
C SER A 270 -3.25 -4.14 -7.74
N ILE A 271 -2.67 -5.10 -8.48
CA ILE A 271 -3.33 -6.37 -8.80
C ILE A 271 -3.66 -7.15 -7.52
N GLY A 272 -2.73 -7.20 -6.56
CA GLY A 272 -2.93 -7.87 -5.28
C GLY A 272 -4.14 -7.38 -4.49
N ARG A 273 -4.60 -6.15 -4.72
CA ARG A 273 -5.84 -5.63 -4.11
C ARG A 273 -7.10 -6.17 -4.77
N GLY A 274 -7.07 -6.35 -6.09
CA GLY A 274 -8.21 -6.88 -6.84
C GLY A 274 -8.46 -8.38 -6.68
N VAL A 275 -7.45 -9.15 -6.25
CA VAL A 275 -7.58 -10.62 -6.11
C VAL A 275 -7.95 -11.07 -4.69
N ARG A 276 -8.15 -10.15 -3.75
CA ARG A 276 -8.61 -10.51 -2.39
C ARG A 276 -10.04 -11.06 -2.45
N LYS A 277 -10.27 -12.15 -1.74
CA LYS A 277 -11.65 -12.61 -1.52
C LYS A 277 -12.38 -11.67 -0.55
N ALA A 278 -13.67 -11.50 -0.79
CA ALA A 278 -14.56 -10.79 0.09
C ALA A 278 -14.84 -11.59 1.36
#